data_4b0e2316df52f646bc131c4f14b3def1
#
_entry.id   4b0e2316df52f646bc131c4f14b3def1
#
_cell.length_a   1.000
_cell.length_b   1.000
_cell.length_c   1.000
_cell.angle_alpha   90.00
_cell.angle_beta   90.00
_cell.angle_gamma   90.00
#
_symmetry.space_group_name_H-M   'P 1'
#
loop_
_entity.id
_entity.type
_entity.pdbx_description
1 polymer ?
#
loop_
_entity_poly.entity_id
_entity_poly.type
_entity_poly.pdbx_seq_one_letter_code
_entity_poly.pdbx_strand_id
1 'polypeptide(L)'
;MARRDIGTDDPRVRVRPGKGSRPRTKVRPAHADAVTGMVTRIDRGHYRIHLDDPSLTEDGGGDITAMKARELGRGKVVVGDQVAVVGDVSGRKDTLARMVRIEPRRTLLLRSAEDGDSAGSQKPVVANADLLVVVTALADPPPRPRMIDRYLVAAYDAGMEPLLVLTKSDLADPTELLSLYQPLGVRCLATTITESGISGIEVVRQALAGKVSVLVGHSGVGKSTLINALVPAANRVTGHVNEVTGR
;
A
#
# COMPACT_ATOMS: atom_id res chain seq x y z
N MET A 1 54.15 11.61 46.04
CA MET A 1 52.82 12.21 46.16
C MET A 1 51.80 11.08 46.22
N ALA A 2 51.22 10.81 47.39
CA ALA A 2 50.24 9.76 47.61
C ALA A 2 48.88 10.15 46.98
N ARG A 3 48.31 9.28 46.14
CA ARG A 3 46.95 9.41 45.68
C ARG A 3 45.99 9.27 46.88
N ARG A 4 45.25 10.33 47.22
CA ARG A 4 44.16 10.25 48.19
C ARG A 4 43.05 9.37 47.57
N ASP A 5 42.82 8.24 48.22
CA ASP A 5 41.66 7.38 47.94
C ASP A 5 40.41 8.11 48.43
N ILE A 6 39.52 8.47 47.52
CA ILE A 6 38.26 9.11 47.86
C ILE A 6 37.23 7.98 48.01
N GLY A 7 37.15 7.46 49.25
CA GLY A 7 36.14 6.45 49.60
C GLY A 7 34.73 6.99 49.51
N THR A 8 33.75 6.11 49.43
CA THR A 8 32.28 6.40 49.37
C THR A 8 31.77 7.19 50.58
N ASP A 9 32.58 7.31 51.65
CA ASP A 9 32.20 7.98 52.92
C ASP A 9 32.65 9.45 52.99
N ASP A 10 33.17 10.03 51.91
CA ASP A 10 33.56 11.45 51.88
C ASP A 10 32.28 12.32 51.83
N PRO A 11 32.03 13.17 52.86
CA PRO A 11 30.79 13.99 52.95
C PRO A 11 30.65 14.97 51.79
N ARG A 12 31.66 15.14 50.96
CA ARG A 12 31.61 15.96 49.72
C ARG A 12 31.06 15.22 48.51
N VAL A 13 30.98 13.90 48.59
CA VAL A 13 30.38 13.07 47.54
C VAL A 13 28.87 13.11 47.68
N ARG A 14 28.22 14.05 47.01
CA ARG A 14 26.77 14.03 46.86
C ARG A 14 26.37 12.92 45.85
N VAL A 15 26.05 11.74 46.39
CA VAL A 15 25.36 10.72 45.62
C VAL A 15 23.99 11.30 45.24
N ARG A 16 23.83 11.74 44.00
CA ARG A 16 22.48 12.02 43.47
C ARG A 16 21.70 10.70 43.52
N PRO A 17 20.58 10.64 44.25
CA PRO A 17 19.74 9.43 44.19
C PRO A 17 19.44 9.19 42.71
N GLY A 18 19.87 8.05 42.22
CA GLY A 18 19.55 7.61 40.86
C GLY A 18 18.05 7.75 40.72
N LYS A 19 17.57 8.46 39.69
CA LYS A 19 16.17 8.42 39.32
C LYS A 19 15.85 6.94 39.10
N GLY A 20 15.30 6.30 40.16
CA GLY A 20 14.85 4.91 40.07
C GLY A 20 14.00 4.82 38.83
N SER A 21 14.50 4.11 37.84
CA SER A 21 13.70 3.78 36.67
C SER A 21 12.57 2.91 37.20
N ARG A 22 11.41 3.53 37.46
CA ARG A 22 10.18 2.77 37.69
C ARG A 22 10.07 1.81 36.52
N PRO A 23 9.92 0.49 36.75
CA PRO A 23 9.64 -0.44 35.68
C PRO A 23 8.43 0.16 34.96
N ARG A 24 8.63 0.64 33.73
CA ARG A 24 7.51 1.03 32.88
C ARG A 24 6.84 -0.26 32.48
N THR A 25 5.94 -0.73 33.32
CA THR A 25 4.96 -1.73 32.96
C THR A 25 4.20 -1.08 31.81
N LYS A 26 4.54 -1.46 30.58
CA LYS A 26 3.82 -1.03 29.38
C LYS A 26 2.48 -1.76 29.35
N VAL A 27 1.60 -1.42 30.26
CA VAL A 27 0.19 -1.77 30.12
C VAL A 27 -0.29 -0.96 28.91
N ARG A 28 -0.35 -1.60 27.76
CA ARG A 28 -0.96 -1.00 26.57
C ARG A 28 -2.46 -0.94 26.84
N PRO A 29 -3.11 0.23 26.72
CA PRO A 29 -4.55 0.31 26.80
C PRO A 29 -5.16 -0.67 25.79
N ALA A 30 -6.20 -1.37 26.20
CA ALA A 30 -6.86 -2.35 25.32
C ALA A 30 -7.56 -1.69 24.12
N HIS A 31 -7.81 -0.37 24.19
CA HIS A 31 -8.54 0.41 23.18
C HIS A 31 -9.81 -0.34 22.70
N ALA A 32 -10.65 -0.74 23.66
CA ALA A 32 -11.87 -1.49 23.37
C ALA A 32 -12.84 -0.70 22.45
N ASP A 33 -12.81 0.62 22.55
CA ASP A 33 -13.67 1.54 21.76
C ASP A 33 -13.02 1.96 20.42
N ALA A 34 -11.93 1.30 20.00
CA ALA A 34 -11.28 1.62 18.75
C ALA A 34 -12.16 1.18 17.57
N VAL A 35 -12.37 2.09 16.63
CA VAL A 35 -13.03 1.78 15.36
C VAL A 35 -12.01 1.30 14.34
N THR A 36 -12.45 0.49 13.37
CA THR A 36 -11.57 -0.08 12.35
C THR A 36 -11.75 0.60 11.00
N GLY A 37 -10.70 0.52 10.18
CA GLY A 37 -10.73 1.04 8.83
C GLY A 37 -9.44 0.70 8.06
N MET A 38 -9.48 0.86 6.76
CA MET A 38 -8.38 0.56 5.85
C MET A 38 -7.57 1.80 5.50
N VAL A 39 -6.25 1.69 5.55
CA VAL A 39 -5.33 2.74 5.10
C VAL A 39 -5.38 2.86 3.58
N THR A 40 -5.87 4.00 3.07
CA THR A 40 -6.00 4.27 1.63
C THR A 40 -4.87 5.12 1.07
N ARG A 41 -4.25 5.97 1.91
CA ARG A 41 -3.13 6.84 1.50
C ARG A 41 -2.20 7.12 2.67
N ILE A 42 -0.92 7.28 2.33
CA ILE A 42 0.14 7.66 3.29
C ILE A 42 0.85 8.90 2.75
N ASP A 43 0.91 9.96 3.55
CA ASP A 43 1.58 11.20 3.20
C ASP A 43 2.27 11.80 4.42
N ARG A 44 3.62 11.84 4.41
CA ARG A 44 4.49 12.48 5.41
C ARG A 44 4.09 12.23 6.88
N GLY A 45 3.73 10.97 7.21
CA GLY A 45 3.34 10.60 8.58
C GLY A 45 1.85 10.77 8.90
N HIS A 46 1.05 11.25 7.95
CA HIS A 46 -0.39 11.25 7.99
C HIS A 46 -0.92 10.07 7.18
N TYR A 47 -1.95 9.44 7.69
CA TYR A 47 -2.59 8.27 7.11
C TYR A 47 -4.04 8.60 6.82
N ARG A 48 -4.46 8.53 5.55
CA ARG A 48 -5.87 8.56 5.22
C ARG A 48 -6.42 7.16 5.41
N ILE A 49 -7.51 7.06 6.15
CA ILE A 49 -8.15 5.80 6.51
C ILE A 49 -9.60 5.92 6.11
N HIS A 50 -10.09 4.91 5.40
CA HIS A 50 -11.51 4.72 5.12
C HIS A 50 -12.07 3.79 6.20
N LEU A 51 -13.01 4.28 6.99
CA LEU A 51 -13.61 3.52 8.09
C LEU A 51 -14.51 2.41 7.56
N ASP A 52 -14.55 1.29 8.27
CA ASP A 52 -15.46 0.17 7.94
C ASP A 52 -16.93 0.57 8.14
N ASP A 53 -17.18 1.51 9.04
CA ASP A 53 -18.49 2.15 9.23
C ASP A 53 -18.42 3.63 8.82
N PRO A 54 -18.83 3.98 7.59
CA PRO A 54 -18.81 5.35 7.10
C PRO A 54 -19.73 6.30 7.86
N SER A 55 -20.74 5.79 8.56
CA SER A 55 -21.71 6.60 9.32
C SER A 55 -21.07 7.35 10.51
N LEU A 56 -19.86 6.95 10.90
CA LEU A 56 -19.09 7.60 11.97
C LEU A 56 -18.51 8.96 11.55
N THR A 57 -18.42 9.25 10.25
CA THR A 57 -17.99 10.56 9.74
C THR A 57 -19.19 11.47 9.50
N GLU A 58 -19.02 12.80 9.66
CA GLU A 58 -20.13 13.76 9.51
C GLU A 58 -20.70 13.82 8.10
N ASP A 59 -19.86 13.60 7.10
CA ASP A 59 -20.25 13.59 5.69
C ASP A 59 -20.77 12.23 5.20
N GLY A 60 -20.72 11.20 6.06
CA GLY A 60 -21.02 9.80 5.71
C GLY A 60 -20.07 9.19 4.69
N GLY A 61 -18.96 9.87 4.39
CA GLY A 61 -17.97 9.42 3.40
C GLY A 61 -16.96 8.39 3.94
N GLY A 62 -16.87 8.27 5.25
CA GLY A 62 -15.99 7.30 5.93
C GLY A 62 -14.50 7.65 5.93
N ASP A 63 -14.09 8.75 5.32
CA ASP A 63 -12.69 9.13 5.20
C ASP A 63 -12.22 9.99 6.37
N ILE A 64 -11.17 9.54 7.06
CA ILE A 64 -10.53 10.28 8.15
C ILE A 64 -9.03 10.43 7.92
N THR A 65 -8.42 11.37 8.64
CA THR A 65 -6.96 11.47 8.74
C THR A 65 -6.49 11.04 10.12
N ALA A 66 -5.46 10.22 10.18
CA ALA A 66 -4.90 9.73 11.43
C ALA A 66 -3.38 9.88 11.48
N MET A 67 -2.85 9.93 12.69
CA MET A 67 -1.41 9.79 12.97
C MET A 67 -1.15 8.47 13.67
N LYS A 68 0.06 7.96 13.50
CA LYS A 68 0.50 6.74 14.16
C LYS A 68 0.75 6.98 15.65
N ALA A 69 0.18 6.17 16.54
CA ALA A 69 0.49 6.19 17.95
C ALA A 69 1.94 5.76 18.22
N ARG A 70 2.56 6.34 19.25
CA ARG A 70 3.93 5.96 19.66
C ARG A 70 4.05 4.48 20.02
N GLU A 71 2.96 3.88 20.47
CA GLU A 71 2.85 2.47 20.89
C GLU A 71 3.08 1.49 19.73
N LEU A 72 2.75 1.87 18.50
CA LEU A 72 2.98 1.08 17.31
C LEU A 72 4.47 0.96 16.92
N GLY A 73 5.34 1.72 17.61
CA GLY A 73 6.77 1.66 17.41
C GLY A 73 7.22 1.92 15.97
N ARG A 74 8.25 1.20 15.51
CA ARG A 74 8.83 1.35 14.18
C ARG A 74 8.13 0.51 13.09
N GLY A 75 7.06 -0.24 13.42
CA GLY A 75 6.33 -1.05 12.45
C GLY A 75 5.90 -0.21 11.24
N LYS A 76 6.13 -0.70 10.05
CA LYS A 76 5.75 0.00 8.82
C LYS A 76 4.28 -0.24 8.54
N VAL A 77 3.52 0.85 8.50
CA VAL A 77 2.15 0.87 7.99
C VAL A 77 2.24 1.04 6.47
N VAL A 78 1.45 0.28 5.74
CA VAL A 78 1.35 0.38 4.28
C VAL A 78 -0.10 0.59 3.86
N VAL A 79 -0.30 1.00 2.63
CA VAL A 79 -1.65 1.07 2.02
C VAL A 79 -2.28 -0.32 2.04
N GLY A 80 -3.57 -0.38 2.35
CA GLY A 80 -4.32 -1.63 2.51
C GLY A 80 -4.26 -2.23 3.92
N ASP A 81 -3.43 -1.70 4.84
CA ASP A 81 -3.47 -2.16 6.23
C ASP A 81 -4.83 -1.87 6.85
N GLN A 82 -5.42 -2.91 7.47
CA GLN A 82 -6.56 -2.75 8.35
C GLN A 82 -6.04 -2.30 9.72
N VAL A 83 -6.59 -1.22 10.23
CA VAL A 83 -6.09 -0.58 11.44
C VAL A 83 -7.20 -0.22 12.40
N ALA A 84 -6.88 -0.19 13.70
CA ALA A 84 -7.76 0.33 14.71
C ALA A 84 -7.36 1.77 15.07
N VAL A 85 -8.33 2.67 15.14
CA VAL A 85 -8.13 4.10 15.41
C VAL A 85 -9.00 4.55 16.59
N VAL A 86 -8.50 5.54 17.31
CA VAL A 86 -9.19 6.20 18.44
C VAL A 86 -9.10 7.72 18.28
N GLY A 87 -9.91 8.44 19.01
CA GLY A 87 -9.96 9.90 19.01
C GLY A 87 -11.03 10.44 18.10
N ASP A 88 -10.78 11.59 17.46
CA ASP A 88 -11.76 12.21 16.59
C ASP A 88 -11.82 11.51 15.22
N VAL A 89 -12.89 10.78 14.99
CA VAL A 89 -13.18 10.06 13.73
C VAL A 89 -14.27 10.75 12.90
N SER A 90 -14.60 12.00 13.22
CA SER A 90 -15.65 12.76 12.51
C SER A 90 -15.34 13.07 11.05
N GLY A 91 -14.07 12.99 10.64
CA GLY A 91 -13.64 13.36 9.28
C GLY A 91 -13.58 14.86 9.03
N ARG A 92 -13.82 15.71 10.04
CA ARG A 92 -13.74 17.17 9.91
C ARG A 92 -12.36 17.63 9.47
N LYS A 93 -12.32 18.74 8.77
CA LYS A 93 -11.06 19.39 8.42
C LYS A 93 -10.25 19.70 9.69
N ASP A 94 -8.94 19.43 9.61
CA ASP A 94 -7.96 19.67 10.69
C ASP A 94 -8.15 18.79 11.95
N THR A 95 -9.00 17.76 11.91
CA THR A 95 -9.06 16.72 12.94
C THR A 95 -8.07 15.60 12.66
N LEU A 96 -7.54 14.99 13.73
CA LEU A 96 -6.60 13.89 13.64
C LEU A 96 -6.99 12.77 14.60
N ALA A 97 -7.33 11.62 14.06
CA ALA A 97 -7.44 10.38 14.80
C ALA A 97 -6.06 9.80 15.13
N ARG A 98 -6.02 8.80 15.98
CA ARG A 98 -4.79 8.10 16.35
C ARG A 98 -4.90 6.62 16.05
N MET A 99 -4.05 6.12 15.17
CA MET A 99 -3.91 4.69 14.87
C MET A 99 -3.19 3.99 16.02
N VAL A 100 -3.85 3.03 16.66
CA VAL A 100 -3.37 2.34 17.87
C VAL A 100 -3.00 0.88 17.65
N ARG A 101 -3.54 0.24 16.58
CA ARG A 101 -3.26 -1.16 16.26
C ARG A 101 -3.29 -1.36 14.75
N ILE A 102 -2.45 -2.25 14.25
CA ILE A 102 -2.50 -2.79 12.88
C ILE A 102 -3.02 -4.22 13.03
N GLU A 103 -4.09 -4.53 12.31
CA GLU A 103 -4.68 -5.87 12.33
C GLU A 103 -3.82 -6.86 11.52
N PRO A 104 -3.96 -8.16 11.76
CA PRO A 104 -3.23 -9.18 11.00
C PRO A 104 -3.49 -9.05 9.49
N ARG A 105 -2.42 -9.07 8.71
CA ARG A 105 -2.48 -8.99 7.25
C ARG A 105 -2.84 -10.34 6.66
N ARG A 106 -3.79 -10.36 5.69
CA ARG A 106 -4.15 -11.57 4.92
C ARG A 106 -3.16 -11.81 3.79
N THR A 107 -2.81 -10.73 3.08
CA THR A 107 -1.86 -10.72 1.96
C THR A 107 -0.87 -9.59 2.14
N LEU A 108 0.35 -9.73 1.59
CA LEU A 108 1.39 -8.71 1.72
C LEU A 108 2.31 -8.71 0.50
N LEU A 109 2.16 -7.69 -0.34
CA LEU A 109 3.07 -7.48 -1.45
C LEU A 109 4.38 -6.88 -0.95
N LEU A 110 5.48 -7.56 -1.24
CA LEU A 110 6.84 -7.17 -0.86
C LEU A 110 7.61 -6.70 -2.10
N ARG A 111 8.49 -5.75 -1.90
CA ARG A 111 9.49 -5.32 -2.88
C ARG A 111 10.88 -5.61 -2.34
N SER A 112 11.69 -6.29 -3.12
CA SER A 112 13.11 -6.46 -2.83
C SER A 112 13.83 -5.11 -2.90
N ALA A 113 14.72 -4.82 -1.96
CA ALA A 113 15.61 -3.68 -2.04
C ALA A 113 16.74 -4.02 -3.02
N GLU A 114 16.88 -3.25 -4.10
CA GLU A 114 17.85 -3.51 -5.18
C GLU A 114 19.21 -2.89 -4.92
N ASP A 115 19.35 -1.92 -3.98
CA ASP A 115 20.60 -1.15 -3.79
C ASP A 115 20.97 -0.89 -2.33
N GLY A 116 22.28 -0.98 -2.04
CA GLY A 116 22.96 -0.50 -0.84
C GLY A 116 22.98 -1.48 0.34
N ASP A 117 23.33 -0.98 1.53
CA ASP A 117 23.49 -1.73 2.80
C ASP A 117 22.28 -2.56 3.25
N SER A 118 21.21 -2.53 2.49
CA SER A 118 19.96 -3.27 2.71
C SER A 118 19.73 -4.39 1.70
N ALA A 119 20.75 -4.80 0.94
CA ALA A 119 20.65 -5.90 -0.03
C ALA A 119 20.02 -7.13 0.63
N GLY A 120 18.90 -7.61 0.09
CA GLY A 120 18.12 -8.72 0.64
C GLY A 120 17.00 -8.31 1.62
N SER A 121 16.85 -7.05 2.01
CA SER A 121 15.71 -6.63 2.82
C SER A 121 14.45 -6.45 1.95
N GLN A 122 13.40 -7.19 2.30
CA GLN A 122 12.08 -7.03 1.68
C GLN A 122 11.34 -5.87 2.34
N LYS A 123 10.78 -4.97 1.53
CA LYS A 123 9.99 -3.84 2.02
C LYS A 123 8.51 -4.05 1.69
N PRO A 124 7.61 -3.98 2.68
CA PRO A 124 6.18 -4.05 2.43
C PRO A 124 5.72 -2.85 1.58
N VAL A 125 4.88 -3.11 0.59
CA VAL A 125 4.35 -2.11 -0.35
C VAL A 125 2.85 -1.94 -0.16
N VAL A 126 2.10 -3.05 -0.20
CA VAL A 126 0.64 -3.07 -0.07
C VAL A 126 0.24 -4.31 0.74
N ALA A 127 -0.77 -4.16 1.60
CA ALA A 127 -1.35 -5.23 2.38
C ALA A 127 -2.82 -5.48 2.00
N ASN A 128 -3.32 -6.66 2.32
CA ASN A 128 -4.74 -7.05 2.25
C ASN A 128 -5.40 -6.87 0.88
N ALA A 129 -4.61 -6.82 -0.21
CA ALA A 129 -5.17 -6.83 -1.55
C ALA A 129 -5.52 -8.26 -1.97
N ASP A 130 -6.64 -8.40 -2.70
CA ASP A 130 -7.11 -9.68 -3.21
C ASP A 130 -6.51 -9.97 -4.59
N LEU A 131 -6.36 -8.92 -5.43
CA LEU A 131 -5.87 -9.04 -6.80
C LEU A 131 -4.59 -8.24 -7.03
N LEU A 132 -3.64 -8.84 -7.74
CA LEU A 132 -2.56 -8.11 -8.41
C LEU A 132 -2.87 -8.02 -9.91
N VAL A 133 -3.27 -6.82 -10.34
CA VAL A 133 -3.61 -6.53 -11.73
C VAL A 133 -2.36 -6.10 -12.48
N VAL A 134 -1.82 -6.99 -13.29
CA VAL A 134 -0.67 -6.71 -14.15
C VAL A 134 -1.17 -6.07 -15.43
N VAL A 135 -0.87 -4.79 -15.62
CA VAL A 135 -1.26 -4.04 -16.82
C VAL A 135 -0.07 -3.97 -17.78
N THR A 136 -0.25 -4.45 -18.99
CA THR A 136 0.74 -4.38 -20.07
C THR A 136 0.09 -3.90 -21.36
N ALA A 137 0.79 -3.10 -22.16
CA ALA A 137 0.35 -2.74 -23.49
C ALA A 137 0.79 -3.82 -24.49
N LEU A 138 0.00 -4.07 -25.52
CA LEU A 138 0.36 -4.96 -26.62
C LEU A 138 1.35 -4.31 -27.59
N ALA A 139 1.30 -2.96 -27.66
CA ALA A 139 2.27 -2.14 -28.39
C ALA A 139 2.42 -0.79 -27.69
N ASP A 140 3.51 -0.07 -27.98
CA ASP A 140 3.79 1.29 -27.48
C ASP A 140 3.52 1.53 -25.98
N PRO A 141 4.31 0.96 -25.12
CA PRO A 141 5.55 0.21 -25.31
C PRO A 141 5.29 -1.27 -25.52
N PRO A 142 6.23 -2.00 -26.13
CA PRO A 142 6.08 -3.44 -26.35
C PRO A 142 5.98 -4.19 -25.01
N PRO A 143 5.27 -5.33 -24.98
CA PRO A 143 5.15 -6.16 -23.79
C PRO A 143 6.51 -6.67 -23.31
N ARG A 144 6.63 -6.85 -22.00
CA ARG A 144 7.86 -7.36 -21.36
C ARG A 144 7.56 -8.64 -20.59
N PRO A 145 7.58 -9.83 -21.23
CA PRO A 145 7.20 -11.09 -20.58
C PRO A 145 7.92 -11.34 -19.27
N ARG A 146 9.24 -11.14 -19.19
CA ARG A 146 10.01 -11.31 -17.95
C ARG A 146 9.52 -10.43 -16.79
N MET A 147 8.97 -9.25 -17.09
CA MET A 147 8.38 -8.40 -16.06
C MET A 147 7.01 -8.91 -15.64
N ILE A 148 6.20 -9.40 -16.57
CA ILE A 148 4.92 -10.05 -16.27
C ILE A 148 5.18 -11.24 -15.35
N ASP A 149 6.11 -12.12 -15.70
CA ASP A 149 6.48 -13.31 -14.91
C ASP A 149 6.86 -12.92 -13.47
N ARG A 150 7.69 -11.88 -13.29
CA ARG A 150 8.07 -11.38 -11.97
C ARG A 150 6.86 -10.91 -11.15
N TYR A 151 5.89 -10.26 -11.78
CA TYR A 151 4.67 -9.83 -11.09
C TYR A 151 3.76 -11.02 -10.75
N LEU A 152 3.67 -12.03 -11.62
CA LEU A 152 2.90 -13.23 -11.34
C LEU A 152 3.48 -13.98 -10.13
N VAL A 153 4.80 -14.18 -10.11
CA VAL A 153 5.48 -14.79 -8.95
C VAL A 153 5.22 -13.98 -7.68
N ALA A 154 5.37 -12.64 -7.74
CA ALA A 154 5.11 -11.79 -6.58
C ALA A 154 3.65 -11.86 -6.11
N ALA A 155 2.67 -12.03 -7.01
CA ALA A 155 1.27 -12.21 -6.67
C ALA A 155 1.06 -13.52 -5.89
N TYR A 156 1.55 -14.63 -6.43
CA TYR A 156 1.44 -15.93 -5.77
C TYR A 156 2.15 -15.98 -4.42
N ASP A 157 3.37 -15.44 -4.33
CA ASP A 157 4.12 -15.35 -3.06
C ASP A 157 3.38 -14.50 -2.01
N ALA A 158 2.68 -13.46 -2.45
CA ALA A 158 1.89 -12.60 -1.59
C ALA A 158 0.52 -13.18 -1.21
N GLY A 159 0.10 -14.31 -1.77
CA GLY A 159 -1.23 -14.89 -1.60
C GLY A 159 -2.34 -14.13 -2.35
N MET A 160 -1.99 -13.39 -3.42
CA MET A 160 -2.91 -12.61 -4.24
C MET A 160 -3.23 -13.35 -5.53
N GLU A 161 -4.46 -13.18 -6.04
CA GLU A 161 -4.86 -13.69 -7.36
C GLU A 161 -4.31 -12.76 -8.46
N PRO A 162 -3.55 -13.25 -9.45
CA PRO A 162 -3.09 -12.44 -10.57
C PRO A 162 -4.19 -12.24 -11.61
N LEU A 163 -4.28 -11.02 -12.17
CA LEU A 163 -5.10 -10.69 -13.33
C LEU A 163 -4.23 -9.94 -14.34
N LEU A 164 -4.16 -10.43 -15.59
CA LEU A 164 -3.42 -9.78 -16.66
C LEU A 164 -4.39 -8.95 -17.52
N VAL A 165 -4.15 -7.64 -17.59
CA VAL A 165 -4.93 -6.72 -18.43
C VAL A 165 -4.04 -6.25 -19.59
N LEU A 166 -4.40 -6.64 -20.80
CA LEU A 166 -3.75 -6.31 -22.04
C LEU A 166 -4.41 -5.06 -22.63
N THR A 167 -3.69 -3.95 -22.63
CA THR A 167 -4.19 -2.69 -23.18
C THR A 167 -3.72 -2.49 -24.62
N LYS A 168 -4.35 -1.54 -25.32
CA LYS A 168 -4.03 -1.19 -26.72
C LYS A 168 -4.16 -2.38 -27.66
N SER A 169 -5.23 -3.16 -27.49
CA SER A 169 -5.50 -4.33 -28.36
C SER A 169 -5.93 -3.95 -29.77
N ASP A 170 -6.05 -2.67 -30.06
CA ASP A 170 -6.17 -2.09 -31.40
C ASP A 170 -4.83 -2.04 -32.16
N LEU A 171 -3.70 -2.01 -31.45
CA LEU A 171 -2.38 -1.88 -32.07
C LEU A 171 -1.68 -3.21 -32.36
N ALA A 172 -2.02 -4.28 -31.63
CA ALA A 172 -1.43 -5.61 -31.84
C ALA A 172 -2.34 -6.73 -31.33
N ASP A 173 -2.17 -7.92 -31.91
CA ASP A 173 -2.91 -9.12 -31.54
C ASP A 173 -2.49 -9.65 -30.16
N PRO A 174 -3.41 -9.91 -29.24
CA PRO A 174 -3.12 -10.47 -27.93
C PRO A 174 -2.77 -11.96 -27.93
N THR A 175 -2.96 -12.69 -29.02
CA THR A 175 -2.91 -14.16 -29.10
C THR A 175 -1.60 -14.74 -28.55
N GLU A 176 -0.47 -14.10 -28.83
CA GLU A 176 0.83 -14.56 -28.32
C GLU A 176 0.88 -14.54 -26.79
N LEU A 177 0.51 -13.43 -26.15
CA LEU A 177 0.50 -13.33 -24.70
C LEU A 177 -0.58 -14.22 -24.07
N LEU A 178 -1.75 -14.33 -24.69
CA LEU A 178 -2.80 -15.23 -24.21
C LEU A 178 -2.33 -16.68 -24.19
N SER A 179 -1.63 -17.13 -25.24
CA SER A 179 -1.09 -18.49 -25.34
C SER A 179 -0.01 -18.79 -24.27
N LEU A 180 0.70 -17.76 -23.79
CA LEU A 180 1.70 -17.92 -22.75
C LEU A 180 1.09 -18.00 -21.34
N TYR A 181 0.07 -17.20 -21.04
CA TYR A 181 -0.39 -17.00 -19.67
C TYR A 181 -1.70 -17.72 -19.31
N GLN A 182 -2.61 -17.93 -20.27
CA GLN A 182 -3.84 -18.69 -20.02
C GLN A 182 -3.60 -20.13 -19.56
N PRO A 183 -2.65 -20.91 -20.16
CA PRO A 183 -2.34 -22.25 -19.68
C PRO A 183 -1.81 -22.31 -18.25
N LEU A 184 -1.27 -21.19 -17.73
CA LEU A 184 -0.84 -21.06 -16.34
C LEU A 184 -1.99 -20.74 -15.36
N GLY A 185 -3.24 -20.72 -15.84
CA GLY A 185 -4.41 -20.36 -15.06
C GLY A 185 -4.56 -18.86 -14.81
N VAL A 186 -3.77 -18.01 -15.47
CA VAL A 186 -3.88 -16.55 -15.32
C VAL A 186 -5.06 -16.05 -16.16
N ARG A 187 -6.00 -15.36 -15.51
CA ARG A 187 -7.08 -14.68 -16.21
C ARG A 187 -6.54 -13.50 -16.99
N CYS A 188 -6.82 -13.45 -18.30
CA CYS A 188 -6.36 -12.40 -19.19
C CYS A 188 -7.56 -11.65 -19.78
N LEU A 189 -7.52 -10.32 -19.76
CA LEU A 189 -8.55 -9.44 -20.30
C LEU A 189 -7.91 -8.44 -21.24
N ALA A 190 -8.51 -8.21 -22.40
CA ALA A 190 -8.04 -7.22 -23.38
C ALA A 190 -8.90 -5.97 -23.34
N THR A 191 -8.27 -4.80 -23.50
CA THR A 191 -8.93 -3.50 -23.57
C THR A 191 -8.32 -2.65 -24.67
N THR A 192 -9.15 -1.82 -25.30
CA THR A 192 -8.71 -0.84 -26.29
C THR A 192 -9.44 0.49 -26.13
N ILE A 193 -8.79 1.59 -26.52
CA ILE A 193 -9.41 2.91 -26.55
C ILE A 193 -10.17 3.04 -27.89
N THR A 194 -11.44 3.45 -27.80
CA THR A 194 -12.30 3.74 -28.95
C THR A 194 -12.83 5.16 -28.84
N GLU A 195 -13.47 5.66 -29.89
CA GLU A 195 -14.12 6.97 -29.87
C GLU A 195 -15.20 7.08 -28.78
N SER A 196 -15.87 5.98 -28.45
CA SER A 196 -16.91 5.90 -27.42
C SER A 196 -16.41 5.61 -26.00
N GLY A 197 -15.09 5.42 -25.82
CA GLY A 197 -14.51 5.11 -24.51
C GLY A 197 -13.52 3.94 -24.55
N ILE A 198 -13.48 3.12 -23.51
CA ILE A 198 -12.61 1.94 -23.47
C ILE A 198 -13.43 0.68 -23.65
N SER A 199 -13.26 0.02 -24.78
CA SER A 199 -13.83 -1.33 -25.01
C SER A 199 -13.20 -2.35 -24.08
N GLY A 200 -13.99 -3.28 -23.55
CA GLY A 200 -13.55 -4.28 -22.57
C GLY A 200 -13.49 -3.78 -21.12
N ILE A 201 -13.72 -2.49 -20.86
CA ILE A 201 -13.65 -1.91 -19.49
C ILE A 201 -14.66 -2.55 -18.54
N GLU A 202 -15.85 -2.89 -19.03
CA GLU A 202 -16.90 -3.48 -18.19
C GLU A 202 -16.54 -4.89 -17.71
N VAL A 203 -15.87 -5.68 -18.53
CA VAL A 203 -15.38 -6.99 -18.11
C VAL A 203 -14.28 -6.86 -17.05
N VAL A 204 -13.41 -5.85 -17.20
CA VAL A 204 -12.42 -5.52 -16.15
C VAL A 204 -13.12 -5.09 -14.87
N ARG A 205 -14.12 -4.20 -14.95
CA ARG A 205 -14.90 -3.74 -13.79
C ARG A 205 -15.54 -4.90 -13.03
N GLN A 206 -16.15 -5.83 -13.74
CA GLN A 206 -16.75 -7.03 -13.15
C GLN A 206 -15.70 -7.94 -12.49
N ALA A 207 -14.51 -8.06 -13.07
CA ALA A 207 -13.42 -8.85 -12.49
C ALA A 207 -12.90 -8.24 -11.17
N LEU A 208 -12.97 -6.91 -11.03
CA LEU A 208 -12.51 -6.18 -9.86
C LEU A 208 -13.60 -5.95 -8.80
N ALA A 209 -14.87 -6.22 -9.14
CA ALA A 209 -15.99 -5.91 -8.26
C ALA A 209 -15.87 -6.63 -6.91
N GLY A 210 -16.03 -5.90 -5.81
CA GLY A 210 -15.95 -6.42 -4.45
C GLY A 210 -14.54 -6.86 -4.00
N LYS A 211 -13.50 -6.56 -4.77
CA LYS A 211 -12.12 -6.95 -4.47
C LYS A 211 -11.20 -5.74 -4.32
N VAL A 212 -10.33 -5.77 -3.32
CA VAL A 212 -9.22 -4.82 -3.19
C VAL A 212 -8.14 -5.19 -4.20
N SER A 213 -7.85 -4.28 -5.14
CA SER A 213 -7.00 -4.58 -6.28
C SER A 213 -5.82 -3.61 -6.38
N VAL A 214 -4.65 -4.13 -6.69
CA VAL A 214 -3.43 -3.34 -6.91
C VAL A 214 -3.02 -3.44 -8.38
N LEU A 215 -2.89 -2.29 -9.05
CA LEU A 215 -2.46 -2.23 -10.43
C LEU A 215 -0.95 -2.01 -10.51
N VAL A 216 -0.26 -2.89 -11.21
CA VAL A 216 1.18 -2.81 -11.49
C VAL A 216 1.45 -2.83 -13.00
N GLY A 217 2.63 -2.39 -13.39
CA GLY A 217 3.06 -2.33 -14.79
C GLY A 217 3.98 -1.13 -15.01
N HIS A 218 4.73 -1.11 -16.10
CA HIS A 218 5.67 0.00 -16.35
C HIS A 218 4.96 1.27 -16.86
N SER A 219 5.73 2.34 -17.08
CA SER A 219 5.19 3.61 -17.59
C SER A 219 4.61 3.42 -19.00
N GLY A 220 3.55 4.16 -19.33
CA GLY A 220 2.95 4.19 -20.67
C GLY A 220 2.04 3.03 -21.05
N VAL A 221 1.87 2.01 -20.20
CA VAL A 221 0.96 0.86 -20.51
C VAL A 221 -0.54 1.17 -20.29
N GLY A 222 -0.93 2.41 -19.97
CA GLY A 222 -2.34 2.78 -19.84
C GLY A 222 -2.94 2.60 -18.45
N LYS A 223 -2.16 2.38 -17.37
CA LYS A 223 -2.69 2.23 -15.99
C LYS A 223 -3.55 3.40 -15.53
N SER A 224 -3.08 4.64 -15.71
CA SER A 224 -3.84 5.82 -15.31
C SER A 224 -5.13 5.98 -16.09
N THR A 225 -5.11 5.69 -17.37
CA THR A 225 -6.28 5.70 -18.24
C THR A 225 -7.30 4.67 -17.79
N LEU A 226 -6.84 3.45 -17.51
CA LEU A 226 -7.68 2.36 -17.00
C LEU A 226 -8.31 2.73 -15.65
N ILE A 227 -7.52 3.29 -14.71
CA ILE A 227 -8.01 3.71 -13.40
C ILE A 227 -9.07 4.81 -13.54
N ASN A 228 -8.85 5.82 -14.39
CA ASN A 228 -9.82 6.91 -14.59
C ASN A 228 -11.13 6.41 -15.19
N ALA A 229 -11.09 5.40 -16.04
CA ALA A 229 -12.30 4.77 -16.60
C ALA A 229 -13.05 3.90 -15.57
N LEU A 230 -12.32 3.24 -14.68
CA LEU A 230 -12.91 2.43 -13.60
C LEU A 230 -13.46 3.29 -12.47
N VAL A 231 -12.73 4.36 -12.12
CA VAL A 231 -13.04 5.27 -11.01
C VAL A 231 -12.92 6.72 -11.53
N PRO A 232 -13.96 7.29 -12.11
CA PRO A 232 -13.91 8.65 -12.70
C PRO A 232 -13.47 9.73 -11.71
N ALA A 233 -13.79 9.58 -10.43
CA ALA A 233 -13.37 10.50 -9.37
C ALA A 233 -11.87 10.46 -9.04
N ALA A 234 -11.11 9.47 -9.55
CA ALA A 234 -9.69 9.33 -9.26
C ALA A 234 -8.82 10.45 -9.86
N ASN A 235 -9.26 11.08 -10.96
CA ASN A 235 -8.62 12.22 -11.63
C ASN A 235 -7.10 12.08 -11.77
N ARG A 236 -6.60 10.92 -12.16
CA ARG A 236 -5.17 10.69 -12.34
C ARG A 236 -4.67 11.36 -13.62
N VAL A 237 -3.52 12.02 -13.52
CA VAL A 237 -2.88 12.62 -14.69
C VAL A 237 -2.50 11.51 -15.67
N THR A 238 -2.99 11.60 -16.90
CA THR A 238 -2.59 10.76 -18.03
C THR A 238 -1.62 11.57 -18.90
N GLY A 239 -0.42 11.04 -19.13
CA GLY A 239 0.59 11.70 -19.98
C GLY A 239 1.02 10.80 -21.11
N HIS A 240 1.49 11.40 -22.21
CA HIS A 240 2.21 10.68 -23.24
C HIS A 240 3.56 10.19 -22.69
N VAL A 241 3.97 9.01 -23.12
CA VAL A 241 5.30 8.48 -22.80
C VAL A 241 6.33 9.37 -23.46
N ASN A 242 7.32 9.86 -22.69
CA ASN A 242 8.43 10.57 -23.28
C ASN A 242 9.31 9.55 -24.03
N GLU A 243 9.40 9.70 -25.36
CA GLU A 243 10.14 8.79 -26.23
C GLU A 243 11.64 8.71 -25.88
N VAL A 244 12.18 9.77 -25.24
CA VAL A 244 13.62 9.84 -24.91
C VAL A 244 13.96 9.13 -23.60
N THR A 245 13.06 9.11 -22.60
CA THR A 245 13.37 8.60 -21.26
C THR A 245 12.49 7.42 -20.83
N GLY A 246 11.43 7.12 -21.55
CA GLY A 246 10.47 6.07 -21.19
C GLY A 246 9.76 6.30 -19.86
N ARG A 247 9.72 7.56 -19.38
CA ARG A 247 9.10 7.98 -18.12
C ARG A 247 8.00 9.00 -18.35
#